data_e9a6a79d3d1812130aa511e99392e912
#
_entry.id   e9a6a79d3d1812130aa511e99392e912
#
_cell.length_a   1.000
_cell.length_b   1.000
_cell.length_c   1.000
_cell.angle_alpha   90.00
_cell.angle_beta   90.00
_cell.angle_gamma   90.00
#
_symmetry.space_group_name_H-M   'P 1'
#
loop_
_entity.id
_entity.type
_entity.pdbx_description
1 polymer ?
#
loop_
_entity_poly.entity_id
_entity_poly.type
_entity_poly.pdbx_seq_one_letter_code
_entity_poly.pdbx_strand_id
1 'polypeptide(L)'
;MTERTNRISRRTFVAGAGLATAAPFIWTRRSSAAGKVIIRTIGGSYEEANVKAIFEPFTRATGIEVVKIPATLGKVLAMHEAGAMELDVMDAGELGVLSLGQKGALEKINYKGWKRTNPDDMDPAIRRDDMVGDIWFSSVLGYNNQTFPTGKQPKNWAEFWDIKKFVGPRMLADINSGAVDLEFALLADGVPKDKLYPIDVNRAFKAMDRVRSSIRKFWDTGALSAQMLADKEVVLGSIWNGRLQSVAEKGAPLAIEWNEAMLQSQYWAPMKGAKNLENAQQFIDFACQPEIQAGVAKHIPYGPTNRQAFKSIPADLAARLPSSPENRQKAFVQNGKWWADNRPMISERWSQWLLQKG
;
A
#
# COMPACT_ATOMS: atom_id res chain seq x y z
N MET A 1 8.64 -86.25 1.92
CA MET A 1 8.21 -86.65 0.57
C MET A 1 8.42 -85.48 -0.34
N THR A 2 9.44 -85.61 -1.07
CA THR A 2 10.02 -85.08 -2.32
C THR A 2 9.50 -83.74 -2.83
N GLU A 3 10.31 -82.67 -2.60
CA GLU A 3 10.36 -81.43 -3.35
C GLU A 3 10.84 -81.66 -4.76
N ARG A 4 10.15 -81.09 -5.72
CA ARG A 4 10.66 -80.99 -7.12
C ARG A 4 10.98 -79.52 -7.40
N THR A 5 12.25 -79.19 -7.40
CA THR A 5 12.83 -77.98 -7.94
C THR A 5 12.84 -77.95 -9.46
N ASN A 6 12.09 -77.11 -10.10
CA ASN A 6 12.12 -76.81 -11.51
C ASN A 6 13.22 -75.75 -11.82
N ARG A 7 14.36 -76.23 -12.37
CA ARG A 7 15.43 -75.37 -12.93
C ARG A 7 15.02 -74.93 -14.34
N ILE A 8 14.81 -73.65 -14.56
CA ILE A 8 14.59 -73.02 -15.85
C ILE A 8 15.96 -72.87 -16.54
N SER A 9 16.12 -73.50 -17.71
CA SER A 9 17.31 -73.56 -18.54
C SER A 9 17.62 -72.21 -19.23
N ARG A 10 18.91 -71.81 -19.28
CA ARG A 10 19.48 -70.60 -19.86
C ARG A 10 19.33 -70.43 -21.39
N ARG A 11 18.52 -71.24 -22.11
CA ARG A 11 18.42 -71.24 -23.57
C ARG A 11 17.15 -70.70 -24.17
N THR A 12 16.24 -70.08 -23.37
CA THR A 12 14.97 -69.53 -23.85
C THR A 12 14.91 -68.02 -23.75
N PHE A 13 16.02 -67.29 -23.74
CA PHE A 13 16.06 -65.84 -23.55
C PHE A 13 16.58 -65.04 -24.77
N VAL A 14 16.50 -65.63 -25.97
CA VAL A 14 16.91 -64.96 -27.24
C VAL A 14 15.86 -65.17 -28.30
N ALA A 15 14.68 -64.58 -28.17
CA ALA A 15 13.74 -64.30 -29.28
C ALA A 15 12.61 -63.39 -28.79
N GLY A 16 12.86 -62.09 -28.69
CA GLY A 16 11.85 -61.08 -28.28
C GLY A 16 12.42 -59.70 -28.41
N ALA A 17 13.35 -59.45 -29.34
CA ALA A 17 13.79 -58.08 -29.63
C ALA A 17 13.05 -57.60 -30.88
N GLY A 18 12.07 -56.70 -30.67
CA GLY A 18 11.45 -56.08 -31.83
C GLY A 18 10.22 -55.30 -31.44
N LEU A 19 10.34 -53.96 -31.49
CA LEU A 19 9.34 -52.90 -31.36
C LEU A 19 9.29 -52.23 -29.99
N ALA A 20 10.39 -51.58 -29.61
CA ALA A 20 10.31 -50.42 -28.73
C ALA A 20 9.88 -49.22 -29.58
N THR A 21 8.58 -48.88 -29.56
CA THR A 21 8.08 -47.59 -30.04
C THR A 21 8.75 -46.48 -29.23
N ALA A 22 9.58 -45.66 -29.90
CA ALA A 22 10.17 -44.46 -29.33
C ALA A 22 9.03 -43.48 -28.98
N ALA A 23 8.54 -43.55 -27.76
CA ALA A 23 7.73 -42.44 -27.21
C ALA A 23 8.67 -41.23 -27.16
N PRO A 24 8.28 -40.08 -27.71
CA PRO A 24 9.08 -38.87 -27.54
C PRO A 24 9.17 -38.57 -26.04
N PHE A 25 10.39 -38.66 -25.50
CA PHE A 25 10.69 -38.12 -24.19
C PHE A 25 10.46 -36.60 -24.28
N ILE A 26 9.24 -36.15 -23.93
CA ILE A 26 8.99 -34.76 -23.67
C ILE A 26 9.80 -34.43 -22.43
N TRP A 27 11.00 -33.93 -22.63
CA TRP A 27 11.75 -33.24 -21.59
C TRP A 27 10.93 -31.99 -21.25
N THR A 28 10.00 -32.12 -20.32
CA THR A 28 9.52 -30.96 -19.57
C THR A 28 10.77 -30.43 -18.90
N ARG A 29 11.35 -29.37 -19.49
CA ARG A 29 12.27 -28.53 -18.78
C ARG A 29 11.52 -28.15 -17.48
N ARG A 30 11.88 -28.77 -16.37
CA ARG A 30 11.65 -28.20 -15.08
C ARG A 30 12.28 -26.81 -15.17
N SER A 31 11.46 -25.78 -15.32
CA SER A 31 11.89 -24.42 -15.08
C SER A 31 12.57 -24.47 -13.72
N SER A 32 13.89 -24.37 -13.69
CA SER A 32 14.58 -24.09 -12.43
C SER A 32 13.89 -22.86 -11.88
N ALA A 33 13.45 -22.92 -10.65
CA ALA A 33 12.77 -21.78 -10.03
C ALA A 33 13.56 -20.52 -10.37
N ALA A 34 12.91 -19.56 -11.04
CA ALA A 34 13.57 -18.35 -11.55
C ALA A 34 14.05 -17.44 -10.42
N GLY A 35 14.24 -18.01 -9.22
CA GLY A 35 14.65 -17.32 -8.00
C GLY A 35 13.46 -16.74 -7.24
N LYS A 36 13.75 -15.76 -6.38
CA LYS A 36 12.75 -15.09 -5.57
C LYS A 36 12.93 -13.59 -5.62
N VAL A 37 11.92 -12.85 -5.19
CA VAL A 37 11.96 -11.43 -4.85
C VAL A 37 11.38 -11.24 -3.46
N ILE A 38 12.09 -10.51 -2.59
CA ILE A 38 11.69 -10.30 -1.20
C ILE A 38 11.14 -8.89 -1.07
N ILE A 39 9.85 -8.79 -0.74
CA ILE A 39 9.11 -7.53 -0.73
C ILE A 39 8.69 -7.19 0.70
N ARG A 40 8.92 -5.95 1.11
CA ARG A 40 8.34 -5.43 2.34
C ARG A 40 6.84 -5.28 2.19
N THR A 41 6.06 -5.76 3.18
CA THR A 41 4.60 -5.65 3.19
C THR A 41 4.09 -5.00 4.48
N ILE A 42 2.82 -4.55 4.45
CA ILE A 42 2.18 -3.80 5.55
C ILE A 42 0.87 -4.45 6.05
N GLY A 43 0.57 -5.66 5.56
CA GLY A 43 -0.58 -6.45 6.01
C GLY A 43 -1.96 -5.92 5.63
N GLY A 44 -2.99 -6.65 6.07
CA GLY A 44 -4.40 -6.32 5.91
C GLY A 44 -4.89 -6.32 4.46
N SER A 45 -6.07 -5.71 4.23
CA SER A 45 -6.74 -5.73 2.92
C SER A 45 -5.88 -5.21 1.75
N TYR A 46 -4.92 -4.33 2.00
CA TYR A 46 -3.99 -3.88 0.97
C TYR A 46 -3.01 -4.98 0.55
N GLU A 47 -2.41 -5.70 1.50
CA GLU A 47 -1.55 -6.85 1.17
C GLU A 47 -2.34 -7.94 0.46
N GLU A 48 -3.57 -8.23 0.91
CA GLU A 48 -4.45 -9.21 0.26
C GLU A 48 -4.74 -8.83 -1.20
N ALA A 49 -4.98 -7.54 -1.47
CA ALA A 49 -5.17 -7.03 -2.82
C ALA A 49 -3.91 -7.22 -3.68
N ASN A 50 -2.73 -6.88 -3.14
CA ASN A 50 -1.45 -7.04 -3.84
C ASN A 50 -1.13 -8.51 -4.10
N VAL A 51 -1.41 -9.40 -3.16
CA VAL A 51 -1.25 -10.86 -3.37
C VAL A 51 -2.06 -11.32 -4.56
N LYS A 52 -3.34 -10.99 -4.62
CA LYS A 52 -4.26 -11.44 -5.68
C LYS A 52 -3.98 -10.80 -7.04
N ALA A 53 -3.69 -9.50 -7.04
CA ALA A 53 -3.58 -8.73 -8.28
C ALA A 53 -2.15 -8.63 -8.83
N ILE A 54 -1.12 -8.75 -7.98
CA ILE A 54 0.29 -8.56 -8.39
C ILE A 54 1.11 -9.82 -8.13
N PHE A 55 1.20 -10.30 -6.87
CA PHE A 55 2.22 -11.29 -6.47
C PHE A 55 1.97 -12.66 -7.10
N GLU A 56 0.76 -13.19 -7.00
CA GLU A 56 0.40 -14.45 -7.64
C GLU A 56 0.46 -14.37 -9.17
N PRO A 57 -0.07 -13.32 -9.85
CA PRO A 57 0.10 -13.16 -11.29
C PRO A 57 1.57 -13.03 -11.71
N PHE A 58 2.40 -12.32 -10.97
CA PHE A 58 3.83 -12.21 -11.22
C PHE A 58 4.52 -13.57 -11.17
N THR A 59 4.28 -14.32 -10.08
CA THR A 59 4.86 -15.68 -9.93
C THR A 59 4.40 -16.61 -11.06
N ARG A 60 3.11 -16.57 -11.44
CA ARG A 60 2.61 -17.37 -12.58
C ARG A 60 3.26 -16.99 -13.91
N ALA A 61 3.51 -15.70 -14.13
CA ALA A 61 4.04 -15.20 -15.40
C ALA A 61 5.56 -15.39 -15.55
N THR A 62 6.30 -15.43 -14.43
CA THR A 62 7.76 -15.37 -14.44
C THR A 62 8.43 -16.61 -13.83
N GLY A 63 7.72 -17.34 -12.99
CA GLY A 63 8.28 -18.40 -12.14
C GLY A 63 9.05 -17.88 -10.92
N ILE A 64 9.18 -16.55 -10.74
CA ILE A 64 9.85 -15.92 -9.60
C ILE A 64 8.90 -15.95 -8.40
N GLU A 65 9.37 -16.52 -7.28
CA GLU A 65 8.61 -16.54 -6.03
C GLU A 65 8.59 -15.15 -5.37
N VAL A 66 7.44 -14.71 -4.89
CA VAL A 66 7.32 -13.49 -4.07
C VAL A 66 7.32 -13.87 -2.59
N VAL A 67 8.37 -13.45 -1.87
CA VAL A 67 8.49 -13.62 -0.41
C VAL A 67 8.12 -12.31 0.27
N LYS A 68 7.17 -12.37 1.20
CA LYS A 68 6.67 -11.20 1.94
C LYS A 68 7.36 -11.10 3.30
N ILE A 69 7.88 -9.93 3.65
CA ILE A 69 8.48 -9.68 4.96
C ILE A 69 7.91 -8.39 5.54
N PRO A 70 7.21 -8.44 6.68
CA PRO A 70 6.82 -7.24 7.41
C PRO A 70 8.04 -6.61 8.07
N ALA A 71 8.24 -5.32 7.83
CA ALA A 71 9.34 -4.58 8.44
C ALA A 71 8.95 -3.11 8.69
N THR A 72 9.38 -2.55 9.82
CA THR A 72 9.30 -1.12 10.08
C THR A 72 10.38 -0.38 9.30
N LEU A 73 10.19 0.92 9.03
CA LEU A 73 11.22 1.75 8.38
C LEU A 73 12.53 1.75 9.16
N GLY A 74 12.46 1.79 10.49
CA GLY A 74 13.65 1.72 11.33
C GLY A 74 14.44 0.42 11.17
N LYS A 75 13.73 -0.73 11.05
CA LYS A 75 14.38 -2.02 10.78
C LYS A 75 15.06 -2.04 9.41
N VAL A 76 14.39 -1.50 8.39
CA VAL A 76 14.94 -1.42 7.02
C VAL A 76 16.19 -0.53 6.99
N LEU A 77 16.18 0.60 7.70
CA LEU A 77 17.32 1.48 7.80
C LEU A 77 18.49 0.80 8.54
N ALA A 78 18.23 0.09 9.62
CA ALA A 78 19.26 -0.67 10.34
C ALA A 78 19.89 -1.78 9.47
N MET A 79 19.09 -2.48 8.63
CA MET A 79 19.63 -3.43 7.65
C MET A 79 20.56 -2.75 6.63
N HIS A 80 20.19 -1.55 6.18
CA HIS A 80 21.02 -0.77 5.24
C HIS A 80 22.34 -0.34 5.88
N GLU A 81 22.29 0.25 7.08
CA GLU A 81 23.46 0.71 7.81
C GLU A 81 24.42 -0.44 8.18
N ALA A 82 23.88 -1.62 8.46
CA ALA A 82 24.67 -2.82 8.72
C ALA A 82 25.22 -3.50 7.45
N GLY A 83 24.86 -3.03 6.23
CA GLY A 83 25.22 -3.70 4.98
C GLY A 83 24.59 -5.10 4.84
N ALA A 84 23.49 -5.38 5.56
CA ALA A 84 22.84 -6.69 5.66
C ALA A 84 21.39 -6.63 5.13
N MET A 85 21.19 -6.04 3.95
CA MET A 85 19.88 -5.91 3.35
C MET A 85 19.24 -7.28 3.05
N GLU A 86 18.06 -7.50 3.60
CA GLU A 86 17.27 -8.72 3.40
C GLU A 86 16.10 -8.51 2.43
N LEU A 87 15.75 -7.26 2.13
CA LEU A 87 14.67 -6.90 1.22
C LEU A 87 15.22 -6.57 -0.17
N ASP A 88 14.46 -6.90 -1.19
CA ASP A 88 14.75 -6.53 -2.57
C ASP A 88 13.91 -5.32 -3.03
N VAL A 89 12.65 -5.25 -2.58
CA VAL A 89 11.73 -4.17 -2.92
C VAL A 89 11.08 -3.61 -1.64
N MET A 90 11.10 -2.30 -1.53
CA MET A 90 10.34 -1.55 -0.55
C MET A 90 8.95 -1.20 -1.10
N ASP A 91 7.92 -1.49 -0.31
CA ASP A 91 6.57 -0.98 -0.47
C ASP A 91 6.31 0.00 0.68
N ALA A 92 6.24 1.29 0.39
CA ALA A 92 5.98 2.30 1.42
C ALA A 92 5.38 3.59 0.84
N GLY A 93 4.68 4.33 1.71
CA GLY A 93 4.24 5.69 1.42
C GLY A 93 5.41 6.63 1.14
N GLU A 94 5.13 7.75 0.47
CA GLU A 94 6.13 8.71 -0.02
C GLU A 94 7.13 9.13 1.07
N LEU A 95 6.68 9.42 2.28
CA LEU A 95 7.54 9.81 3.37
C LEU A 95 8.60 8.75 3.70
N GLY A 96 8.17 7.48 3.70
CA GLY A 96 9.06 6.37 4.02
C GLY A 96 10.15 6.19 2.96
N VAL A 97 9.77 6.17 1.68
CA VAL A 97 10.75 6.00 0.60
C VAL A 97 11.67 7.21 0.46
N LEU A 98 11.17 8.44 0.65
CA LEU A 98 12.02 9.64 0.68
C LEU A 98 13.05 9.60 1.82
N SER A 99 12.64 9.19 3.01
CA SER A 99 13.56 9.05 4.15
C SER A 99 14.66 8.01 3.88
N LEU A 100 14.32 6.89 3.21
CA LEU A 100 15.29 5.88 2.79
C LEU A 100 16.22 6.41 1.68
N GLY A 101 15.67 7.15 0.71
CA GLY A 101 16.44 7.78 -0.36
C GLY A 101 17.46 8.80 0.17
N GLN A 102 17.09 9.65 1.13
CA GLN A 102 17.98 10.59 1.81
C GLN A 102 19.16 9.90 2.52
N LYS A 103 18.98 8.66 2.95
CA LYS A 103 20.01 7.81 3.56
C LYS A 103 20.79 6.97 2.56
N GLY A 104 20.52 7.10 1.26
CA GLY A 104 21.16 6.32 0.21
C GLY A 104 20.80 4.83 0.21
N ALA A 105 19.65 4.46 0.82
CA ALA A 105 19.20 3.08 0.95
C ALA A 105 18.44 2.53 -0.27
N LEU A 106 18.19 3.36 -1.28
CA LEU A 106 17.49 2.97 -2.50
C LEU A 106 18.47 2.76 -3.67
N GLU A 107 18.10 1.86 -4.58
CA GLU A 107 18.79 1.63 -5.85
C GLU A 107 18.00 2.29 -6.98
N LYS A 108 18.64 2.58 -8.11
CA LYS A 108 17.97 3.17 -9.27
C LYS A 108 17.08 2.16 -9.99
N ILE A 109 15.94 2.65 -10.48
CA ILE A 109 15.05 1.87 -11.36
C ILE A 109 15.63 1.92 -12.78
N ASN A 110 15.77 0.75 -13.40
CA ASN A 110 16.20 0.62 -14.79
C ASN A 110 15.01 0.74 -15.75
N TYR A 111 14.46 1.94 -15.90
CA TYR A 111 13.33 2.19 -16.83
C TYR A 111 13.61 1.78 -18.27
N LYS A 112 14.87 1.85 -18.73
CA LYS A 112 15.26 1.42 -20.09
C LYS A 112 15.17 -0.10 -20.26
N GLY A 113 15.23 -0.83 -19.18
CA GLY A 113 15.11 -2.29 -19.17
C GLY A 113 13.68 -2.80 -19.06
N TRP A 114 12.70 -1.91 -18.89
CA TRP A 114 11.29 -2.29 -18.79
C TRP A 114 10.80 -2.90 -20.12
N LYS A 115 10.10 -4.01 -20.04
CA LYS A 115 9.60 -4.77 -21.19
C LYS A 115 8.08 -4.92 -21.20
N ARG A 116 7.43 -4.66 -20.08
CA ARG A 116 6.00 -4.92 -19.86
C ARG A 116 5.20 -3.62 -19.75
N THR A 117 5.83 -2.58 -19.20
CA THR A 117 5.22 -1.28 -18.99
C THR A 117 5.97 -0.20 -19.75
N ASN A 118 5.24 0.68 -20.46
CA ASN A 118 5.82 1.91 -20.95
C ASN A 118 5.96 2.89 -19.78
N PRO A 119 7.20 3.29 -19.37
CA PRO A 119 7.39 4.20 -18.25
C PRO A 119 6.67 5.55 -18.42
N ASP A 120 6.42 6.00 -19.64
CA ASP A 120 5.74 7.27 -19.92
C ASP A 120 4.24 7.22 -19.65
N ASP A 121 3.67 6.04 -19.45
CA ASP A 121 2.28 5.88 -19.01
C ASP A 121 2.10 6.10 -17.50
N MET A 122 3.19 6.06 -16.73
CA MET A 122 3.16 6.38 -15.30
C MET A 122 2.92 7.88 -15.08
N ASP A 123 2.25 8.23 -13.99
CA ASP A 123 2.09 9.63 -13.59
C ASP A 123 3.48 10.26 -13.35
N PRO A 124 3.87 11.31 -14.11
CA PRO A 124 5.21 11.90 -14.00
C PRO A 124 5.50 12.51 -12.62
N ALA A 125 4.48 12.89 -11.86
CA ALA A 125 4.65 13.44 -10.50
C ALA A 125 5.22 12.42 -9.50
N ILE A 126 5.01 11.13 -9.77
CA ILE A 126 5.40 10.03 -8.88
C ILE A 126 6.29 8.98 -9.57
N ARG A 127 6.92 9.35 -10.68
CA ARG A 127 7.98 8.57 -11.36
C ARG A 127 9.32 9.25 -11.13
N ARG A 128 10.17 8.66 -10.30
CA ARG A 128 11.50 9.16 -9.93
C ARG A 128 12.58 8.14 -10.30
N ASP A 129 13.84 8.52 -10.20
CA ASP A 129 14.97 7.63 -10.55
C ASP A 129 15.06 6.37 -9.71
N ASP A 130 14.67 6.44 -8.44
CA ASP A 130 14.85 5.41 -7.42
C ASP A 130 13.53 4.89 -6.82
N MET A 131 12.40 5.42 -7.26
CA MET A 131 11.08 4.99 -6.83
C MET A 131 10.02 5.28 -7.89
N VAL A 132 8.98 4.46 -7.94
CA VAL A 132 7.82 4.67 -8.82
C VAL A 132 6.53 4.47 -8.06
N GLY A 133 5.53 5.30 -8.35
CA GLY A 133 4.23 5.20 -7.71
C GLY A 133 3.55 3.86 -7.98
N ASP A 134 3.04 3.25 -6.92
CA ASP A 134 2.22 2.04 -6.95
C ASP A 134 0.74 2.38 -7.02
N ILE A 135 0.26 3.09 -6.01
CA ILE A 135 -1.15 3.51 -5.90
C ILE A 135 -1.26 4.96 -5.44
N TRP A 136 -2.40 5.57 -5.78
CA TRP A 136 -2.94 6.73 -5.10
C TRP A 136 -3.95 6.30 -4.04
N PHE A 137 -3.81 6.81 -2.83
CA PHE A 137 -4.79 6.66 -1.75
C PHE A 137 -5.08 8.01 -1.10
N SER A 138 -6.11 8.09 -0.27
CA SER A 138 -6.41 9.33 0.46
C SER A 138 -6.69 9.07 1.93
N SER A 139 -6.19 9.95 2.79
CA SER A 139 -6.78 10.14 4.10
C SER A 139 -8.04 11.01 3.95
N VAL A 140 -9.15 10.50 4.45
CA VAL A 140 -10.49 11.07 4.27
C VAL A 140 -11.21 11.22 5.60
N LEU A 141 -12.25 12.04 5.64
CA LEU A 141 -13.19 12.05 6.74
C LEU A 141 -14.12 10.85 6.59
N GLY A 142 -13.89 9.83 7.43
CA GLY A 142 -14.74 8.65 7.54
C GLY A 142 -15.78 8.83 8.64
N TYR A 143 -16.98 8.31 8.43
CA TYR A 143 -18.05 8.40 9.41
C TYR A 143 -18.97 7.17 9.42
N ASN A 144 -19.60 6.93 10.57
CA ASN A 144 -20.65 5.93 10.69
C ASN A 144 -21.98 6.54 10.24
N ASN A 145 -22.58 6.02 9.16
CA ASN A 145 -23.78 6.58 8.54
C ASN A 145 -25.09 6.25 9.27
N GLN A 146 -25.05 5.38 10.27
CA GLN A 146 -26.17 5.20 11.18
C GLN A 146 -26.19 6.31 12.27
N THR A 147 -25.01 6.82 12.65
CA THR A 147 -24.89 7.95 13.57
C THR A 147 -25.14 9.28 12.85
N PHE A 148 -24.58 9.43 11.66
CA PHE A 148 -24.76 10.60 10.81
C PHE A 148 -25.35 10.17 9.47
N PRO A 149 -26.68 10.17 9.30
CA PRO A 149 -27.30 9.85 8.02
C PRO A 149 -26.75 10.72 6.89
N THR A 150 -26.78 10.22 5.66
CA THR A 150 -26.30 10.93 4.48
C THR A 150 -26.87 12.36 4.42
N GLY A 151 -26.00 13.33 4.24
CA GLY A 151 -26.35 14.77 4.28
C GLY A 151 -26.30 15.41 5.67
N LYS A 152 -26.19 14.64 6.74
CA LYS A 152 -26.09 15.11 8.12
C LYS A 152 -24.69 14.96 8.75
N GLN A 153 -23.76 14.31 8.05
CA GLN A 153 -22.36 14.20 8.47
C GLN A 153 -21.63 15.54 8.38
N PRO A 154 -20.48 15.70 9.08
CA PRO A 154 -19.57 16.82 8.85
C PRO A 154 -19.14 16.87 7.38
N LYS A 155 -19.10 18.05 6.77
CA LYS A 155 -18.82 18.29 5.35
C LYS A 155 -17.36 18.68 5.06
N ASN A 156 -16.59 18.94 6.09
CA ASN A 156 -15.19 19.37 6.03
C ASN A 156 -14.53 19.20 7.41
N TRP A 157 -13.24 19.50 7.48
CA TRP A 157 -12.52 19.38 8.76
C TRP A 157 -12.92 20.43 9.78
N ALA A 158 -13.37 21.62 9.40
CA ALA A 158 -13.90 22.60 10.33
C ALA A 158 -15.14 22.06 11.06
N GLU A 159 -16.04 21.40 10.36
CA GLU A 159 -17.20 20.72 10.97
C GLU A 159 -16.79 19.47 11.77
N PHE A 160 -15.78 18.71 11.32
CA PHE A 160 -15.24 17.61 12.14
C PHE A 160 -14.70 18.13 13.49
N TRP A 161 -14.10 19.33 13.55
CA TRP A 161 -13.62 19.96 14.79
C TRP A 161 -14.72 20.57 15.65
N ASP A 162 -15.94 20.76 15.13
CA ASP A 162 -17.09 21.22 15.91
C ASP A 162 -17.69 20.07 16.73
N ILE A 163 -17.11 19.85 17.92
CA ILE A 163 -17.52 18.79 18.84
C ILE A 163 -18.89 19.03 19.49
N LYS A 164 -19.43 20.25 19.39
CA LYS A 164 -20.76 20.59 19.91
C LYS A 164 -21.87 20.27 18.91
N LYS A 165 -21.63 20.54 17.63
CA LYS A 165 -22.60 20.27 16.55
C LYS A 165 -22.57 18.79 16.17
N PHE A 166 -21.39 18.18 16.03
CA PHE A 166 -21.21 16.79 15.65
C PHE A 166 -20.70 15.99 16.84
N VAL A 167 -21.63 15.58 17.69
CA VAL A 167 -21.30 14.90 18.96
C VAL A 167 -20.87 13.45 18.72
N GLY A 168 -19.84 13.00 19.43
CA GLY A 168 -19.41 11.61 19.46
C GLY A 168 -17.89 11.45 19.46
N PRO A 169 -17.41 10.26 19.86
CA PRO A 169 -15.97 9.96 19.91
C PRO A 169 -15.36 9.93 18.51
N ARG A 170 -14.13 10.46 18.41
CA ARG A 170 -13.38 10.61 17.17
C ARG A 170 -12.05 9.88 17.23
N MET A 171 -11.46 9.67 16.09
CA MET A 171 -10.06 9.24 15.96
C MET A 171 -9.33 10.11 14.93
N LEU A 172 -8.04 10.26 15.12
CA LEU A 172 -7.10 10.88 14.19
C LEU A 172 -5.85 9.99 14.04
N ALA A 173 -5.02 10.28 13.05
CA ALA A 173 -3.82 9.50 12.79
C ALA A 173 -2.73 9.74 13.84
N ASP A 174 -2.05 8.67 14.26
CA ASP A 174 -0.79 8.72 15.02
C ASP A 174 0.41 8.88 14.10
N ILE A 175 1.52 9.37 14.62
CA ILE A 175 2.79 9.52 13.88
C ILE A 175 3.28 8.17 13.29
N ASN A 176 2.95 7.05 13.93
CA ASN A 176 3.34 5.72 13.48
C ASN A 176 2.53 5.22 12.27
N SER A 177 1.38 5.83 11.97
CA SER A 177 0.66 5.58 10.71
C SER A 177 1.38 6.14 9.48
N GLY A 178 2.34 7.04 9.69
CA GLY A 178 3.10 7.73 8.65
C GLY A 178 3.24 9.22 8.98
N ALA A 179 2.14 9.92 9.21
CA ALA A 179 2.09 11.32 9.59
C ALA A 179 0.88 11.56 10.52
N VAL A 180 0.98 12.54 11.39
CA VAL A 180 -0.17 13.04 12.16
C VAL A 180 -0.99 14.02 11.31
N ASP A 181 -2.26 14.19 11.64
CA ASP A 181 -3.25 14.97 10.88
C ASP A 181 -3.12 16.51 11.06
N LEU A 182 -1.90 17.06 10.89
CA LEU A 182 -1.64 18.50 11.07
C LEU A 182 -2.30 19.35 9.99
N GLU A 183 -2.34 18.85 8.76
CA GLU A 183 -3.03 19.52 7.64
C GLU A 183 -4.51 19.66 7.91
N PHE A 184 -5.16 18.63 8.45
CA PHE A 184 -6.57 18.65 8.81
C PHE A 184 -6.84 19.61 9.97
N ALA A 185 -5.92 19.70 10.93
CA ALA A 185 -6.00 20.66 12.00
C ALA A 185 -5.92 22.13 11.49
N LEU A 186 -5.05 22.39 10.50
CA LEU A 186 -4.93 23.70 9.87
C LEU A 186 -6.17 24.04 9.02
N LEU A 187 -6.71 23.08 8.27
CA LEU A 187 -7.98 23.26 7.54
C LEU A 187 -9.12 23.61 8.51
N ALA A 188 -9.19 22.88 9.62
CA ALA A 188 -10.18 23.15 10.68
C ALA A 188 -9.99 24.54 11.34
N ASP A 189 -8.79 25.11 11.26
CA ASP A 189 -8.47 26.46 11.73
C ASP A 189 -8.56 27.52 10.62
N GLY A 190 -9.13 27.16 9.46
CA GLY A 190 -9.43 28.08 8.36
C GLY A 190 -8.26 28.38 7.43
N VAL A 191 -7.18 27.58 7.45
CA VAL A 191 -6.11 27.70 6.48
C VAL A 191 -6.56 27.10 5.14
N PRO A 192 -6.49 27.84 4.03
CA PRO A 192 -6.85 27.31 2.70
C PRO A 192 -5.96 26.16 2.25
N LYS A 193 -6.49 25.21 1.45
CA LYS A 193 -5.77 24.04 0.93
C LYS A 193 -4.44 24.36 0.24
N ASP A 194 -4.40 25.46 -0.50
CA ASP A 194 -3.22 25.93 -1.23
C ASP A 194 -2.16 26.64 -0.37
N LYS A 195 -2.46 26.87 0.92
CA LYS A 195 -1.58 27.54 1.90
C LYS A 195 -1.18 26.66 3.08
N LEU A 196 -1.39 25.36 3.00
CA LEU A 196 -1.07 24.43 4.09
C LEU A 196 0.44 24.31 4.32
N TYR A 197 1.26 24.50 3.28
CA TYR A 197 2.72 24.32 3.39
C TYR A 197 3.49 25.63 3.18
N PRO A 198 4.57 25.84 3.96
CA PRO A 198 5.04 24.98 5.05
C PRO A 198 4.02 24.95 6.20
N ILE A 199 3.87 23.78 6.85
CA ILE A 199 2.93 23.66 7.99
C ILE A 199 3.35 24.59 9.12
N ASP A 200 2.43 25.45 9.57
CA ASP A 200 2.55 26.14 10.86
C ASP A 200 2.27 25.14 11.99
N VAL A 201 3.36 24.54 12.47
CA VAL A 201 3.32 23.46 13.46
C VAL A 201 2.65 23.92 14.77
N ASN A 202 2.96 25.13 15.24
CA ASN A 202 2.38 25.65 16.48
C ASN A 202 0.87 25.88 16.35
N ARG A 203 0.42 26.46 15.25
CA ARG A 203 -0.99 26.65 14.94
C ARG A 203 -1.73 25.32 14.81
N ALA A 204 -1.12 24.33 14.15
CA ALA A 204 -1.71 23.01 13.98
C ALA A 204 -1.93 22.32 15.34
N PHE A 205 -0.93 22.29 16.22
CA PHE A 205 -1.06 21.69 17.55
C PHE A 205 -2.09 22.44 18.42
N LYS A 206 -2.14 23.77 18.35
CA LYS A 206 -3.17 24.57 19.03
C LYS A 206 -4.57 24.23 18.50
N ALA A 207 -4.71 23.96 17.23
CA ALA A 207 -5.98 23.47 16.67
C ALA A 207 -6.31 22.05 17.18
N MET A 208 -5.31 21.16 17.27
CA MET A 208 -5.47 19.81 17.84
C MET A 208 -5.98 19.85 19.30
N ASP A 209 -5.55 20.82 20.12
CA ASP A 209 -6.03 20.98 21.51
C ASP A 209 -7.56 21.11 21.58
N ARG A 210 -8.18 21.78 20.61
CA ARG A 210 -9.64 22.02 20.61
C ARG A 210 -10.47 20.75 20.43
N VAL A 211 -9.93 19.73 19.78
CA VAL A 211 -10.65 18.48 19.51
C VAL A 211 -10.21 17.34 20.43
N ARG A 212 -9.11 17.53 21.18
CA ARG A 212 -8.42 16.51 21.97
C ARG A 212 -9.35 15.72 22.89
N SER A 213 -10.25 16.42 23.63
CA SER A 213 -11.17 15.78 24.57
C SER A 213 -12.16 14.81 23.93
N SER A 214 -12.39 14.91 22.62
CA SER A 214 -13.27 14.03 21.85
C SER A 214 -12.51 12.90 21.13
N ILE A 215 -11.18 12.95 21.13
CA ILE A 215 -10.36 11.90 20.49
C ILE A 215 -10.25 10.69 21.40
N ARG A 216 -10.88 9.61 20.98
CA ARG A 216 -10.82 8.32 21.66
C ARG A 216 -9.49 7.60 21.43
N LYS A 217 -8.92 7.73 20.22
CA LYS A 217 -7.69 7.04 19.80
C LYS A 217 -6.98 7.83 18.70
N PHE A 218 -5.67 7.84 18.78
CA PHE A 218 -4.78 8.10 17.65
C PHE A 218 -4.39 6.74 17.08
N TRP A 219 -4.85 6.44 15.86
CA TRP A 219 -4.65 5.13 15.23
C TRP A 219 -3.29 5.06 14.50
N ASP A 220 -2.68 3.89 14.57
CA ASP A 220 -1.37 3.60 13.97
C ASP A 220 -1.43 2.65 12.77
N THR A 221 -2.53 1.92 12.60
CA THR A 221 -2.75 1.01 11.48
C THR A 221 -4.11 1.22 10.83
N GLY A 222 -4.16 1.06 9.49
CA GLY A 222 -5.43 1.19 8.75
C GLY A 222 -6.46 0.10 9.12
N ALA A 223 -6.02 -1.06 9.60
CA ALA A 223 -6.92 -2.11 10.07
C ALA A 223 -7.62 -1.68 11.36
N LEU A 224 -6.86 -1.14 12.34
CA LEU A 224 -7.42 -0.62 13.60
C LEU A 224 -8.43 0.50 13.33
N SER A 225 -8.10 1.47 12.48
CA SER A 225 -9.00 2.59 12.19
C SER A 225 -10.33 2.15 11.58
N ALA A 226 -10.30 1.19 10.65
CA ALA A 226 -11.51 0.67 10.03
C ALA A 226 -12.37 -0.12 11.03
N GLN A 227 -11.74 -0.92 11.89
CA GLN A 227 -12.44 -1.69 12.92
C GLN A 227 -13.13 -0.79 13.94
N MET A 228 -12.44 0.23 14.46
CA MET A 228 -13.01 1.15 15.45
C MET A 228 -14.26 1.90 14.93
N LEU A 229 -14.27 2.27 13.64
CA LEU A 229 -15.46 2.86 13.01
C LEU A 229 -16.59 1.83 12.82
N ALA A 230 -16.26 0.61 12.42
CA ALA A 230 -17.23 -0.46 12.22
C ALA A 230 -17.92 -0.85 13.54
N ASP A 231 -17.14 -0.97 14.61
CA ASP A 231 -17.64 -1.34 15.95
C ASP A 231 -18.26 -0.15 16.72
N LYS A 232 -18.30 1.03 16.10
CA LYS A 232 -18.79 2.28 16.73
C LYS A 232 -18.02 2.69 18.00
N GLU A 233 -16.78 2.24 18.18
CA GLU A 233 -15.91 2.78 19.23
C GLU A 233 -15.62 4.27 18.97
N VAL A 234 -15.62 4.64 17.69
CA VAL A 234 -15.65 6.03 17.21
C VAL A 234 -16.70 6.16 16.10
N VAL A 235 -17.23 7.37 15.92
CA VAL A 235 -18.26 7.63 14.91
C VAL A 235 -17.76 8.54 13.77
N LEU A 236 -16.62 9.19 13.97
CA LEU A 236 -15.93 10.05 13.02
C LEU A 236 -14.41 9.78 13.09
N GLY A 237 -13.72 9.92 11.98
CA GLY A 237 -12.26 9.81 12.01
C GLY A 237 -11.58 10.19 10.70
N SER A 238 -10.31 10.56 10.78
CA SER A 238 -9.43 10.43 9.63
C SER A 238 -9.14 8.95 9.40
N ILE A 239 -9.16 8.51 8.14
CA ILE A 239 -8.94 7.12 7.78
C ILE A 239 -8.52 7.02 6.32
N TRP A 240 -7.75 6.00 5.97
CA TRP A 240 -7.44 5.69 4.56
C TRP A 240 -8.68 5.14 3.84
N ASN A 241 -9.04 5.78 2.72
CA ASN A 241 -10.26 5.47 1.96
C ASN A 241 -10.44 3.98 1.68
N GLY A 242 -9.41 3.29 1.17
CA GLY A 242 -9.52 1.89 0.80
C GLY A 242 -9.79 0.97 1.99
N ARG A 243 -9.28 1.31 3.19
CA ARG A 243 -9.55 0.54 4.42
C ARG A 243 -11.01 0.67 4.84
N LEU A 244 -11.54 1.89 4.83
CA LEU A 244 -12.95 2.13 5.12
C LEU A 244 -13.85 1.47 4.09
N GLN A 245 -13.57 1.67 2.80
CA GLN A 245 -14.40 1.12 1.72
C GLN A 245 -14.42 -0.41 1.73
N SER A 246 -13.27 -1.07 2.00
CA SER A 246 -13.21 -2.53 2.10
C SER A 246 -14.08 -3.11 3.22
N VAL A 247 -14.28 -2.38 4.30
CA VAL A 247 -15.15 -2.80 5.42
C VAL A 247 -16.61 -2.42 5.13
N ALA A 248 -16.86 -1.27 4.51
CA ALA A 248 -18.19 -0.86 4.08
C ALA A 248 -18.80 -1.81 3.03
N GLU A 249 -17.99 -2.32 2.09
CA GLU A 249 -18.41 -3.33 1.10
C GLU A 249 -18.82 -4.66 1.73
N LYS A 250 -18.35 -4.95 2.94
CA LYS A 250 -18.76 -6.11 3.75
C LYS A 250 -20.01 -5.84 4.60
N GLY A 251 -20.65 -4.68 4.41
CA GLY A 251 -21.91 -4.33 5.06
C GLY A 251 -21.78 -3.45 6.30
N ALA A 252 -20.59 -3.00 6.68
CA ALA A 252 -20.45 -2.04 7.77
C ALA A 252 -21.08 -0.69 7.39
N PRO A 253 -21.78 0.00 8.32
CA PRO A 253 -22.49 1.25 8.06
C PRO A 253 -21.53 2.45 8.03
N LEU A 254 -20.59 2.43 7.10
CA LEU A 254 -19.52 3.42 6.98
C LEU A 254 -19.62 4.17 5.65
N ALA A 255 -19.27 5.46 5.67
CA ALA A 255 -19.22 6.30 4.49
C ALA A 255 -18.08 7.32 4.56
N ILE A 256 -17.77 7.93 3.42
CA ILE A 256 -16.71 8.92 3.23
C ILE A 256 -17.30 10.28 2.89
N GLU A 257 -16.75 11.32 3.49
CA GLU A 257 -16.80 12.67 2.97
C GLU A 257 -15.48 12.98 2.26
N TRP A 258 -15.56 13.27 0.96
CA TRP A 258 -14.38 13.48 0.13
C TRP A 258 -13.86 14.92 0.14
N ASN A 259 -14.64 15.87 0.64
CA ASN A 259 -14.19 17.26 0.67
C ASN A 259 -12.97 17.41 1.59
N GLU A 260 -11.94 18.09 1.08
CA GLU A 260 -10.66 18.28 1.76
C GLU A 260 -9.92 16.97 2.07
N ALA A 261 -10.12 15.93 1.26
CA ALA A 261 -9.34 14.71 1.33
C ALA A 261 -7.85 14.98 1.06
N MET A 262 -6.96 14.30 1.77
CA MET A 262 -5.52 14.37 1.55
C MET A 262 -5.08 13.24 0.62
N LEU A 263 -4.70 13.58 -0.61
CA LEU A 263 -4.20 12.62 -1.59
C LEU A 263 -2.74 12.29 -1.29
N GLN A 264 -2.44 11.00 -1.25
CA GLN A 264 -1.14 10.43 -0.91
C GLN A 264 -0.77 9.32 -1.90
N SER A 265 0.51 9.03 -2.03
CA SER A 265 1.00 7.97 -2.91
C SER A 265 1.81 6.92 -2.16
N GLN A 266 1.70 5.68 -2.62
CA GLN A 266 2.53 4.55 -2.24
C GLN A 266 3.52 4.27 -3.38
N TYR A 267 4.66 3.69 -3.05
CA TYR A 267 5.75 3.50 -4.01
C TYR A 267 6.37 2.11 -3.91
N TRP A 268 6.77 1.61 -5.07
CA TRP A 268 7.78 0.56 -5.20
C TRP A 268 9.16 1.20 -5.32
N ALA A 269 10.12 0.74 -4.53
CA ALA A 269 11.51 1.18 -4.62
C ALA A 269 12.46 -0.03 -4.46
N PRO A 270 13.41 -0.24 -5.37
CA PRO A 270 14.40 -1.29 -5.20
C PRO A 270 15.41 -0.89 -4.12
N MET A 271 15.78 -1.86 -3.29
CA MET A 271 16.68 -1.61 -2.15
C MET A 271 18.13 -1.68 -2.57
N LYS A 272 18.96 -0.75 -2.09
CA LYS A 272 20.41 -0.83 -2.25
C LYS A 272 20.97 -2.01 -1.46
N GLY A 273 21.78 -2.84 -2.12
CA GLY A 273 22.29 -4.08 -1.56
C GLY A 273 21.32 -5.27 -1.64
N ALA A 274 20.23 -5.13 -2.38
CA ALA A 274 19.29 -6.22 -2.68
C ALA A 274 20.02 -7.41 -3.31
N LYS A 275 19.77 -8.62 -2.78
CA LYS A 275 20.40 -9.86 -3.28
C LYS A 275 19.79 -10.33 -4.60
N ASN A 276 18.55 -9.95 -4.89
CA ASN A 276 17.81 -10.33 -6.08
C ASN A 276 17.39 -9.08 -6.89
N LEU A 277 18.32 -8.13 -7.08
CA LEU A 277 18.04 -6.83 -7.71
C LEU A 277 17.40 -6.98 -9.11
N GLU A 278 17.86 -7.91 -9.92
CA GLU A 278 17.28 -8.16 -11.25
C GLU A 278 15.80 -8.59 -11.16
N ASN A 279 15.47 -9.48 -10.22
CA ASN A 279 14.09 -9.88 -9.95
C ASN A 279 13.25 -8.74 -9.40
N ALA A 280 13.84 -7.85 -8.57
CA ALA A 280 13.19 -6.64 -8.09
C ALA A 280 12.83 -5.69 -9.24
N GLN A 281 13.72 -5.46 -10.18
CA GLN A 281 13.47 -4.64 -11.37
C GLN A 281 12.36 -5.24 -12.25
N GLN A 282 12.37 -6.56 -12.45
CA GLN A 282 11.32 -7.27 -13.19
C GLN A 282 9.96 -7.19 -12.48
N PHE A 283 9.96 -7.28 -11.13
CA PHE A 283 8.76 -7.15 -10.33
C PHE A 283 8.15 -5.76 -10.47
N ILE A 284 8.96 -4.70 -10.36
CA ILE A 284 8.50 -3.31 -10.46
C ILE A 284 7.90 -3.04 -11.84
N ASP A 285 8.58 -3.45 -12.92
CA ASP A 285 8.05 -3.36 -14.29
C ASP A 285 6.70 -4.08 -14.42
N PHE A 286 6.58 -5.29 -13.85
CA PHE A 286 5.33 -6.06 -13.86
C PHE A 286 4.22 -5.37 -13.09
N ALA A 287 4.50 -4.89 -11.88
CA ALA A 287 3.52 -4.27 -10.99
C ALA A 287 2.96 -2.95 -11.54
N CYS A 288 3.73 -2.28 -12.41
CA CYS A 288 3.33 -1.03 -13.05
C CYS A 288 2.48 -1.20 -14.32
N GLN A 289 2.20 -2.44 -14.79
CA GLN A 289 1.33 -2.68 -15.94
C GLN A 289 -0.09 -2.14 -15.69
N PRO A 290 -0.75 -1.53 -16.69
CA PRO A 290 -2.06 -0.94 -16.51
C PRO A 290 -3.13 -1.94 -16.06
N GLU A 291 -3.15 -3.14 -16.63
CA GLU A 291 -4.08 -4.21 -16.26
C GLU A 291 -3.84 -4.77 -14.85
N ILE A 292 -2.58 -4.80 -14.40
CA ILE A 292 -2.21 -5.21 -13.04
C ILE A 292 -2.71 -4.17 -12.03
N GLN A 293 -2.45 -2.90 -12.27
CA GLN A 293 -2.94 -1.83 -11.39
C GLN A 293 -4.47 -1.69 -11.42
N ALA A 294 -5.11 -1.90 -12.57
CA ALA A 294 -6.57 -2.01 -12.65
C ALA A 294 -7.09 -3.20 -11.84
N GLY A 295 -6.34 -4.30 -11.79
CA GLY A 295 -6.62 -5.46 -10.95
C GLY A 295 -6.58 -5.12 -9.45
N VAL A 296 -5.57 -4.36 -9.00
CA VAL A 296 -5.49 -3.89 -7.59
C VAL A 296 -6.73 -3.08 -7.23
N ALA A 297 -7.14 -2.12 -8.07
CA ALA A 297 -8.30 -1.27 -7.83
C ALA A 297 -9.61 -2.05 -7.65
N LYS A 298 -9.73 -3.25 -8.25
CA LYS A 298 -10.89 -4.15 -8.08
C LYS A 298 -10.93 -4.85 -6.72
N HIS A 299 -9.78 -5.00 -6.05
CA HIS A 299 -9.67 -5.66 -4.75
C HIS A 299 -9.65 -4.68 -3.58
N ILE A 300 -9.12 -3.48 -3.82
CA ILE A 300 -9.13 -2.38 -2.86
C ILE A 300 -9.27 -1.07 -3.65
N PRO A 301 -10.20 -0.17 -3.32
CA PRO A 301 -10.46 1.03 -4.12
C PRO A 301 -9.38 2.11 -3.93
N TYR A 302 -8.15 1.79 -4.32
CA TYR A 302 -7.04 2.71 -4.48
C TYR A 302 -6.86 3.05 -5.96
N GLY A 303 -6.42 4.26 -6.23
CA GLY A 303 -6.25 4.75 -7.59
C GLY A 303 -4.98 4.24 -8.25
N PRO A 304 -5.00 3.85 -9.52
CA PRO A 304 -3.80 3.48 -10.24
C PRO A 304 -2.90 4.70 -10.47
N THR A 305 -1.60 4.44 -10.62
CA THR A 305 -0.57 5.42 -10.98
C THR A 305 -0.21 5.34 -12.46
N ASN A 306 -0.48 4.22 -13.11
CA ASN A 306 -0.45 4.09 -14.56
C ASN A 306 -1.75 4.66 -15.15
N ARG A 307 -1.64 5.73 -15.96
CA ARG A 307 -2.79 6.45 -16.52
C ARG A 307 -3.63 5.59 -17.48
N GLN A 308 -3.03 4.58 -18.10
CA GLN A 308 -3.76 3.67 -19.00
C GLN A 308 -4.67 2.71 -18.25
N ALA A 309 -4.43 2.46 -16.96
CA ALA A 309 -5.22 1.52 -16.15
C ALA A 309 -6.71 1.90 -16.10
N PHE A 310 -7.04 3.19 -16.16
CA PHE A 310 -8.43 3.65 -16.16
C PHE A 310 -9.25 3.13 -17.34
N LYS A 311 -8.62 2.72 -18.45
CA LYS A 311 -9.32 2.11 -19.59
C LYS A 311 -9.96 0.75 -19.24
N SER A 312 -9.45 0.08 -18.21
CA SER A 312 -9.87 -1.26 -17.76
C SER A 312 -10.64 -1.26 -16.44
N ILE A 313 -10.85 -0.09 -15.84
CA ILE A 313 -11.60 0.06 -14.58
C ILE A 313 -13.06 0.43 -14.91
N PRO A 314 -14.06 -0.32 -14.38
CA PRO A 314 -15.47 0.05 -14.53
C PRO A 314 -15.74 1.47 -14.02
N ALA A 315 -16.65 2.19 -14.70
CA ALA A 315 -16.91 3.60 -14.41
C ALA A 315 -17.40 3.87 -12.97
N ASP A 316 -18.22 2.98 -12.43
CA ASP A 316 -18.72 3.04 -11.05
C ASP A 316 -17.60 2.86 -10.01
N LEU A 317 -16.65 1.98 -10.30
CA LEU A 317 -15.45 1.84 -9.47
C LEU A 317 -14.53 3.05 -9.62
N ALA A 318 -14.29 3.51 -10.87
CA ALA A 318 -13.44 4.67 -11.15
C ALA A 318 -13.92 5.91 -10.38
N ALA A 319 -15.21 6.16 -10.29
CA ALA A 319 -15.81 7.28 -9.55
C ALA A 319 -15.52 7.24 -8.03
N ARG A 320 -15.26 6.05 -7.48
CA ARG A 320 -14.98 5.85 -6.05
C ARG A 320 -13.49 5.91 -5.71
N LEU A 321 -12.62 6.04 -6.72
CA LEU A 321 -11.17 6.10 -6.50
C LEU A 321 -10.72 7.51 -6.08
N PRO A 322 -9.70 7.63 -5.22
CA PRO A 322 -9.18 8.92 -4.76
C PRO A 322 -8.60 9.76 -5.91
N SER A 323 -8.07 9.13 -6.95
CA SER A 323 -7.53 9.78 -8.14
C SER A 323 -8.56 10.05 -9.23
N SER A 324 -9.86 9.76 -9.02
CA SER A 324 -10.91 10.17 -9.95
C SER A 324 -10.93 11.69 -10.11
N PRO A 325 -11.31 12.24 -11.28
CA PRO A 325 -11.32 13.68 -11.50
C PRO A 325 -12.12 14.45 -10.43
N GLU A 326 -13.29 13.94 -10.05
CA GLU A 326 -14.15 14.58 -9.06
C GLU A 326 -13.53 14.60 -7.66
N ASN A 327 -13.01 13.47 -7.18
CA ASN A 327 -12.41 13.37 -5.84
C ASN A 327 -11.09 14.14 -5.77
N ARG A 328 -10.28 14.08 -6.83
CA ARG A 328 -9.01 14.83 -6.92
C ARG A 328 -9.23 16.35 -6.86
N GLN A 329 -10.30 16.86 -7.44
CA GLN A 329 -10.66 18.29 -7.39
C GLN A 329 -11.00 18.75 -5.95
N LYS A 330 -11.62 17.87 -5.15
CA LYS A 330 -11.96 18.14 -3.74
C LYS A 330 -10.75 18.01 -2.82
N ALA A 331 -9.75 17.22 -3.22
CA ALA A 331 -8.56 16.90 -2.44
C ALA A 331 -7.47 17.98 -2.50
N PHE A 332 -6.48 17.82 -1.63
CA PHE A 332 -5.14 18.41 -1.75
C PHE A 332 -4.09 17.30 -1.69
N VAL A 333 -2.89 17.57 -2.18
CA VAL A 333 -1.80 16.59 -2.19
C VAL A 333 -0.91 16.82 -0.97
N GLN A 334 -0.60 15.74 -0.22
CA GLN A 334 0.38 15.80 0.87
C GLN A 334 1.76 16.15 0.31
N ASN A 335 2.47 17.06 0.96
CA ASN A 335 3.85 17.36 0.61
C ASN A 335 4.81 16.39 1.32
N GLY A 336 5.08 15.25 0.67
CA GLY A 336 5.94 14.21 1.22
C GLY A 336 7.35 14.70 1.52
N LYS A 337 7.91 15.62 0.70
CA LYS A 337 9.24 16.20 0.95
C LYS A 337 9.25 17.01 2.24
N TRP A 338 8.26 17.89 2.44
CA TRP A 338 8.18 18.66 3.68
C TRP A 338 8.11 17.73 4.91
N TRP A 339 7.28 16.69 4.83
CA TRP A 339 7.18 15.70 5.90
C TRP A 339 8.48 14.95 6.14
N ALA A 340 9.16 14.47 5.10
CA ALA A 340 10.44 13.77 5.22
C ALA A 340 11.50 14.63 5.92
N ASP A 341 11.57 15.92 5.56
CA ASP A 341 12.53 16.87 6.12
C ASP A 341 12.20 17.25 7.59
N ASN A 342 10.92 17.24 7.98
CA ASN A 342 10.48 17.73 9.29
C ASN A 342 10.04 16.63 10.27
N ARG A 343 9.92 15.38 9.81
CA ARG A 343 9.41 14.27 10.61
C ARG A 343 10.10 14.09 11.98
N PRO A 344 11.44 14.17 12.12
CA PRO A 344 12.07 14.04 13.43
C PRO A 344 11.56 15.06 14.44
N MET A 345 11.52 16.34 14.07
CA MET A 345 11.03 17.43 14.89
C MET A 345 9.53 17.25 15.23
N ILE A 346 8.71 16.86 14.24
CA ILE A 346 7.27 16.60 14.47
C ILE A 346 7.08 15.41 15.41
N SER A 347 7.86 14.34 15.28
CA SER A 347 7.76 13.15 16.16
C SER A 347 8.06 13.49 17.62
N GLU A 348 9.07 14.31 17.86
CA GLU A 348 9.40 14.80 19.19
C GLU A 348 8.27 15.67 19.75
N ARG A 349 7.80 16.64 18.96
CA ARG A 349 6.70 17.55 19.36
C ARG A 349 5.41 16.77 19.63
N TRP A 350 5.10 15.76 18.81
CA TRP A 350 3.95 14.88 18.98
C TRP A 350 4.02 14.11 20.30
N SER A 351 5.18 13.51 20.60
CA SER A 351 5.39 12.79 21.85
C SER A 351 5.21 13.71 23.08
N GLN A 352 5.75 14.92 23.04
CA GLN A 352 5.57 15.93 24.09
C GLN A 352 4.11 16.35 24.22
N TRP A 353 3.41 16.55 23.09
CA TRP A 353 2.01 16.93 23.10
C TRP A 353 1.12 15.83 23.69
N LEU A 354 1.36 14.55 23.38
CA LEU A 354 0.61 13.43 23.95
C LEU A 354 0.75 13.34 25.48
N LEU A 355 1.89 13.72 26.04
CA LEU A 355 2.15 13.70 27.49
C LEU A 355 1.48 14.85 28.25
N GLN A 356 1.13 15.94 27.58
CA GLN A 356 0.40 17.04 28.21
C GLN A 356 -0.98 16.55 28.59
N LYS A 357 -1.35 16.72 29.89
CA LYS A 357 -2.72 16.46 30.34
C LYS A 357 -3.62 17.54 29.72
N GLY A 358 -4.64 17.09 28.98
CA GLY A 358 -5.67 17.97 28.42
C GLY A 358 -6.55 18.56 29.51
#